data_fd58ab812b5ddd46385e7a7b08afec62
#
_entry.id   fd58ab812b5ddd46385e7a7b08afec62
#
_cell.length_a   1.000
_cell.length_b   1.000
_cell.length_c   1.000
_cell.angle_alpha   90.00
_cell.angle_beta   90.00
_cell.angle_gamma   90.00
#
_symmetry.space_group_name_H-M   'P 1'
#
loop_
_entity.id
_entity.type
_entity.pdbx_description
1 polymer ?
#
loop_
_entity_poly.entity_id
_entity_poly.type
_entity_poly.pdbx_seq_one_letter_code
_entity_poly.pdbx_strand_id
1 'polypeptide(L)'
;MTIQQPARQTTDLAMFGGDRSVPRELGIRPWPMVTGQDEQAVHRVLRSGRFTSASSGEQEIAGLEREWARFVGTEHCVAVSNGTAALSVALGAAGVEPGDEVIVPALSFIGSATAPLHLMAVPVFVDIDPVTFNLDPAALEAAITSRTKAIVVVHLHGLPADMDRITEIAARHGITVVEDAAQAHGARYRGRSVGSIGAVNTFSLNVSKNLATCGEGGLITTDDADVATRALMLRQFGELIPARGERSYVAHLLGWNCKPNAIQAAFTRSRLTQLPAEMAVREENVGRLLGRLAAYPGFLVPQVPQDRTHAWHILRIRVEPAAFGLADELAGPLRSVLQRALRAEGVPAVPYQLQPLPAQRVFTGRRGFGGYPWALPGVVDRPYRPGDFPATLRVLDDSFTIQKAHLHPDSGPLLDRYADAFEKVWLNREALAAIAATTDYTPHWERASEIADTEWAGAFDAR
;
A
#
# COMPACT_ATOMS: atom_id res chain seq x y z
N MET A 1 -11.14 -9.51 -38.61
CA MET A 1 -11.17 -8.17 -39.21
C MET A 1 -9.78 -7.65 -39.30
N THR A 2 -9.29 -7.42 -40.51
CA THR A 2 -7.91 -6.99 -40.82
C THR A 2 -7.84 -5.50 -40.53
N ILE A 3 -7.05 -5.12 -39.50
CA ILE A 3 -6.81 -3.71 -39.20
C ILE A 3 -5.95 -3.15 -40.33
N GLN A 4 -6.49 -2.21 -41.12
CA GLN A 4 -5.71 -1.43 -42.06
C GLN A 4 -4.66 -0.63 -41.30
N GLN A 5 -3.39 -0.93 -41.53
CA GLN A 5 -2.27 -0.13 -41.02
C GLN A 5 -2.35 1.27 -41.67
N PRO A 6 -2.32 2.36 -40.90
CA PRO A 6 -2.05 3.67 -41.41
C PRO A 6 -0.65 3.69 -42.06
N ALA A 7 -0.44 4.53 -43.07
CA ALA A 7 0.78 4.65 -43.84
C ALA A 7 2.00 4.67 -42.88
N ARG A 8 2.97 3.81 -43.14
CA ARG A 8 4.21 3.61 -42.38
C ARG A 8 4.98 4.93 -42.20
N GLN A 9 4.70 5.65 -41.12
CA GLN A 9 5.79 6.30 -40.42
C GLN A 9 6.53 5.16 -39.71
N THR A 10 7.77 4.88 -40.11
CA THR A 10 8.63 3.90 -39.49
C THR A 10 8.95 4.39 -38.08
N THR A 11 8.12 4.04 -37.10
CA THR A 11 8.45 4.27 -35.70
C THR A 11 9.47 3.21 -35.28
N ASP A 12 10.48 3.62 -34.54
CA ASP A 12 11.51 2.72 -34.00
C ASP A 12 11.06 1.97 -32.75
N LEU A 13 9.78 2.13 -32.37
CA LEU A 13 9.20 1.48 -31.17
C LEU A 13 9.24 -0.05 -31.26
N ALA A 14 9.62 -0.69 -30.19
CA ALA A 14 9.67 -2.14 -30.09
C ALA A 14 8.32 -2.82 -30.35
N MET A 15 7.20 -2.18 -30.01
CA MET A 15 5.86 -2.69 -30.33
C MET A 15 5.55 -2.77 -31.83
N PHE A 16 6.35 -2.13 -32.69
CA PHE A 16 6.26 -2.17 -34.16
C PHE A 16 7.46 -2.85 -34.80
N GLY A 17 8.30 -3.53 -34.02
CA GLY A 17 9.45 -4.30 -34.51
C GLY A 17 10.80 -3.60 -34.41
N GLY A 18 10.87 -2.43 -33.77
CA GLY A 18 12.14 -1.78 -33.41
C GLY A 18 12.83 -2.48 -32.22
N ASP A 19 14.07 -2.07 -31.94
CA ASP A 19 14.84 -2.58 -30.82
C ASP A 19 14.31 -2.09 -29.48
N ARG A 20 14.39 -2.93 -28.46
CA ARG A 20 13.99 -2.58 -27.09
C ARG A 20 15.01 -1.64 -26.43
N SER A 21 14.54 -0.63 -25.71
CA SER A 21 15.39 0.26 -24.91
C SER A 21 16.00 -0.45 -23.69
N VAL A 22 15.27 -1.41 -23.10
CA VAL A 22 15.72 -2.19 -21.93
C VAL A 22 16.21 -3.55 -22.39
N PRO A 23 17.52 -3.85 -22.32
CA PRO A 23 18.06 -5.16 -22.67
C PRO A 23 17.45 -6.28 -21.80
N ARG A 24 17.25 -7.46 -22.39
CA ARG A 24 16.65 -8.62 -21.68
C ARG A 24 17.53 -9.14 -20.56
N GLU A 25 18.83 -8.97 -20.69
CA GLU A 25 19.85 -9.41 -19.75
C GLU A 25 19.86 -8.55 -18.47
N LEU A 26 19.32 -7.34 -18.57
CA LEU A 26 19.21 -6.43 -17.44
C LEU A 26 17.96 -6.78 -16.60
N GLY A 27 18.08 -7.82 -15.78
CA GLY A 27 17.01 -8.30 -14.91
C GLY A 27 16.94 -7.56 -13.57
N ILE A 28 15.84 -7.77 -12.85
CA ILE A 28 15.71 -7.41 -11.45
C ILE A 28 16.28 -8.51 -10.56
N ARG A 29 16.93 -8.11 -9.46
CA ARG A 29 17.34 -9.05 -8.43
C ARG A 29 16.15 -9.48 -7.57
N PRO A 30 16.17 -10.67 -6.98
CA PRO A 30 15.19 -11.07 -5.98
C PRO A 30 15.13 -10.08 -4.82
N TRP A 31 13.92 -9.81 -4.35
CA TRP A 31 13.69 -9.00 -3.15
C TRP A 31 13.03 -9.84 -2.06
N PRO A 32 13.42 -9.70 -0.79
CA PRO A 32 14.57 -8.94 -0.29
C PRO A 32 15.91 -9.56 -0.69
N MET A 33 16.95 -8.73 -0.81
CA MET A 33 18.31 -9.22 -1.03
C MET A 33 18.83 -9.80 0.28
N VAL A 34 18.91 -11.11 0.35
CA VAL A 34 19.39 -11.82 1.55
C VAL A 34 20.91 -11.70 1.65
N THR A 35 21.40 -11.29 2.81
CA THR A 35 22.81 -11.16 3.13
C THR A 35 23.26 -12.23 4.11
N GLY A 36 24.58 -12.43 4.25
CA GLY A 36 25.11 -13.35 5.26
C GLY A 36 24.76 -12.96 6.71
N GLN A 37 24.46 -11.68 6.97
CA GLN A 37 23.97 -11.23 8.28
C GLN A 37 22.52 -11.71 8.52
N ASP A 38 21.69 -11.69 7.49
CA ASP A 38 20.31 -12.18 7.55
C ASP A 38 20.27 -13.68 7.82
N GLU A 39 21.14 -14.46 7.13
CA GLU A 39 21.29 -15.89 7.35
C GLU A 39 21.74 -16.20 8.79
N GLN A 40 22.74 -15.48 9.28
CA GLN A 40 23.25 -15.64 10.64
C GLN A 40 22.17 -15.31 11.69
N ALA A 41 21.34 -14.28 11.44
CA ALA A 41 20.23 -13.92 12.30
C ALA A 41 19.21 -15.06 12.43
N VAL A 42 18.82 -15.67 11.30
CA VAL A 42 17.92 -16.82 11.26
C VAL A 42 18.56 -18.04 11.95
N HIS A 43 19.81 -18.33 11.68
CA HIS A 43 20.54 -19.45 12.30
C HIS A 43 20.61 -19.31 13.84
N ARG A 44 20.75 -18.12 14.38
CA ARG A 44 20.71 -17.90 15.85
C ARG A 44 19.40 -18.39 16.44
N VAL A 45 18.25 -18.08 15.80
CA VAL A 45 16.93 -18.55 16.26
C VAL A 45 16.83 -20.06 16.19
N LEU A 46 17.20 -20.67 15.03
CA LEU A 46 17.15 -22.12 14.83
C LEU A 46 17.95 -22.86 15.91
N ARG A 47 19.15 -22.38 16.25
CA ARG A 47 19.98 -22.97 17.30
C ARG A 47 19.44 -22.76 18.70
N SER A 48 18.71 -21.67 18.95
CA SER A 48 18.16 -21.37 20.28
C SER A 48 16.94 -22.21 20.63
N GLY A 49 16.21 -22.72 19.62
CA GLY A 49 14.92 -23.42 19.78
C GLY A 49 13.77 -22.52 20.27
N ARG A 50 13.95 -21.19 20.30
CA ARG A 50 12.96 -20.21 20.83
C ARG A 50 12.25 -19.53 19.68
N PHE A 51 11.12 -20.09 19.26
CA PHE A 51 10.46 -19.68 18.01
C PHE A 51 9.31 -18.71 18.18
N THR A 52 8.78 -18.53 19.37
CA THR A 52 7.59 -17.70 19.62
C THR A 52 7.77 -16.75 20.78
N SER A 53 6.96 -15.70 20.86
CA SER A 53 6.94 -14.74 21.97
C SER A 53 6.66 -15.36 23.35
N ALA A 54 6.08 -16.56 23.39
CA ALA A 54 5.85 -17.30 24.61
C ALA A 54 7.05 -18.18 25.05
N SER A 55 8.09 -18.29 24.24
CA SER A 55 9.30 -19.06 24.59
C SER A 55 10.12 -18.32 25.65
N SER A 56 10.41 -18.96 26.75
CA SER A 56 11.24 -18.37 27.82
C SER A 56 12.61 -17.95 27.28
N GLY A 57 12.97 -16.70 27.50
CA GLY A 57 14.24 -16.11 27.04
C GLY A 57 14.28 -15.83 25.53
N GLU A 58 13.12 -15.74 24.86
CA GLU A 58 13.02 -15.20 23.50
C GLU A 58 13.50 -13.75 23.49
N GLN A 59 14.31 -13.35 22.51
CA GLN A 59 14.93 -12.03 22.45
C GLN A 59 14.75 -11.31 21.09
N GLU A 60 14.43 -12.05 20.03
CA GLU A 60 14.37 -11.48 18.69
C GLU A 60 13.10 -10.66 18.48
N ILE A 61 11.95 -11.14 18.97
CA ILE A 61 10.68 -10.39 18.89
C ILE A 61 10.75 -9.16 19.79
N ALA A 62 11.14 -9.34 21.04
CA ALA A 62 11.29 -8.22 21.98
C ALA A 62 12.39 -7.23 21.52
N GLY A 63 13.43 -7.72 20.84
CA GLY A 63 14.46 -6.91 20.20
C GLY A 63 13.90 -6.07 19.07
N LEU A 64 13.15 -6.68 18.15
CA LEU A 64 12.49 -6.00 17.03
C LEU A 64 11.54 -4.89 17.53
N GLU A 65 10.71 -5.20 18.53
CA GLU A 65 9.77 -4.23 19.11
C GLU A 65 10.52 -3.00 19.67
N ARG A 66 11.57 -3.19 20.45
CA ARG A 66 12.38 -2.08 21.00
C ARG A 66 13.13 -1.29 19.91
N GLU A 67 13.73 -1.98 18.94
CA GLU A 67 14.51 -1.36 17.88
C GLU A 67 13.63 -0.57 16.92
N TRP A 68 12.43 -1.10 16.61
CA TRP A 68 11.48 -0.40 15.76
C TRP A 68 10.85 0.81 16.45
N ALA A 69 10.43 0.68 17.72
CA ALA A 69 9.94 1.81 18.51
C ALA A 69 10.95 2.96 18.52
N ARG A 70 12.23 2.65 18.76
CA ARG A 70 13.32 3.64 18.72
C ARG A 70 13.51 4.24 17.32
N PHE A 71 13.44 3.44 16.25
CA PHE A 71 13.62 3.90 14.88
C PHE A 71 12.52 4.87 14.46
N VAL A 72 11.27 4.57 14.83
CA VAL A 72 10.10 5.40 14.53
C VAL A 72 10.00 6.60 15.49
N GLY A 73 10.45 6.44 16.73
CA GLY A 73 10.40 7.47 17.79
C GLY A 73 9.12 7.41 18.62
N THR A 74 8.66 6.19 18.95
CA THR A 74 7.51 5.94 19.84
C THR A 74 7.95 5.20 21.10
N GLU A 75 7.11 5.27 22.16
CA GLU A 75 7.36 4.57 23.42
C GLU A 75 7.18 3.05 23.30
N HIS A 76 6.16 2.62 22.53
CA HIS A 76 5.75 1.22 22.45
C HIS A 76 5.71 0.72 21.01
N CYS A 77 6.08 -0.56 20.86
CA CYS A 77 5.85 -1.32 19.62
C CYS A 77 5.37 -2.72 19.97
N VAL A 78 4.38 -3.22 19.25
CA VAL A 78 3.84 -4.58 19.38
C VAL A 78 3.94 -5.27 18.01
N ALA A 79 4.74 -6.34 17.93
CA ALA A 79 4.86 -7.14 16.72
C ALA A 79 3.72 -8.13 16.59
N VAL A 80 3.21 -8.32 15.37
CA VAL A 80 2.10 -9.21 15.02
C VAL A 80 2.39 -10.02 13.76
N SER A 81 1.51 -10.95 13.42
CA SER A 81 1.71 -11.93 12.34
C SER A 81 1.73 -11.34 10.92
N ASN A 82 1.06 -10.20 10.66
CA ASN A 82 1.03 -9.52 9.36
C ASN A 82 0.42 -8.12 9.47
N GLY A 83 0.49 -7.32 8.38
CA GLY A 83 -0.02 -5.94 8.37
C GLY A 83 -1.53 -5.82 8.54
N THR A 84 -2.33 -6.73 8.01
CA THR A 84 -3.79 -6.73 8.19
C THR A 84 -4.16 -7.03 9.64
N ALA A 85 -3.46 -7.98 10.28
CA ALA A 85 -3.60 -8.24 11.70
C ALA A 85 -3.18 -7.01 12.54
N ALA A 86 -2.13 -6.27 12.11
CA ALA A 86 -1.73 -5.03 12.76
C ALA A 86 -2.86 -4.01 12.76
N LEU A 87 -3.50 -3.79 11.61
CA LEU A 87 -4.65 -2.87 11.51
C LEU A 87 -5.83 -3.30 12.36
N SER A 88 -6.24 -4.58 12.32
CA SER A 88 -7.36 -5.09 13.11
C SER A 88 -7.08 -4.97 14.61
N VAL A 89 -5.87 -5.35 15.05
CA VAL A 89 -5.44 -5.23 16.44
C VAL A 89 -5.35 -3.75 16.88
N ALA A 90 -4.81 -2.87 16.04
CA ALA A 90 -4.69 -1.43 16.33
C ALA A 90 -6.06 -0.77 16.48
N LEU A 91 -7.00 -1.04 15.57
CA LEU A 91 -8.37 -0.54 15.65
C LEU A 91 -9.09 -1.04 16.91
N GLY A 92 -8.97 -2.33 17.22
CA GLY A 92 -9.54 -2.89 18.46
C GLY A 92 -8.89 -2.31 19.72
N ALA A 93 -7.57 -2.10 19.72
CA ALA A 93 -6.86 -1.44 20.82
C ALA A 93 -7.25 0.03 20.98
N ALA A 94 -7.59 0.71 19.88
CA ALA A 94 -8.16 2.06 19.86
C ALA A 94 -9.63 2.13 20.31
N GLY A 95 -10.26 1.00 20.63
CA GLY A 95 -11.62 0.92 21.15
C GLY A 95 -12.68 0.98 20.04
N VAL A 96 -12.40 0.52 18.84
CA VAL A 96 -13.41 0.32 17.81
C VAL A 96 -14.24 -0.92 18.15
N GLU A 97 -15.57 -0.76 18.13
CA GLU A 97 -16.55 -1.76 18.53
C GLU A 97 -17.52 -2.10 17.37
N PRO A 98 -18.30 -3.19 17.51
CA PRO A 98 -19.32 -3.54 16.51
C PRO A 98 -20.33 -2.42 16.27
N GLY A 99 -20.52 -2.06 14.99
CA GLY A 99 -21.44 -1.00 14.56
C GLY A 99 -20.81 0.39 14.48
N ASP A 100 -19.60 0.59 14.99
CA ASP A 100 -18.83 1.82 14.76
C ASP A 100 -18.52 2.02 13.28
N GLU A 101 -18.32 3.26 12.90
CA GLU A 101 -17.85 3.62 11.55
C GLU A 101 -16.34 3.92 11.58
N VAL A 102 -15.62 3.36 10.60
CA VAL A 102 -14.20 3.63 10.39
C VAL A 102 -14.01 4.24 9.01
N ILE A 103 -13.51 5.46 8.95
CA ILE A 103 -13.22 6.13 7.69
C ILE A 103 -11.94 5.54 7.09
N VAL A 104 -11.97 5.23 5.78
CA VAL A 104 -10.86 4.68 5.00
C VAL A 104 -10.81 5.33 3.62
N PRO A 105 -9.62 5.49 2.99
CA PRO A 105 -9.54 6.02 1.62
C PRO A 105 -10.15 5.05 0.59
N ALA A 106 -10.75 5.57 -0.46
CA ALA A 106 -11.32 4.78 -1.57
C ALA A 106 -10.24 4.09 -2.42
N LEU A 107 -8.99 4.53 -2.34
CA LEU A 107 -7.82 3.94 -3.00
C LEU A 107 -6.80 3.48 -1.96
N SER A 108 -6.70 2.18 -1.75
CA SER A 108 -5.68 1.53 -0.91
C SER A 108 -5.62 0.03 -1.22
N PHE A 109 -4.73 -0.69 -0.52
CA PHE A 109 -4.83 -2.15 -0.44
C PHE A 109 -6.07 -2.55 0.35
N ILE A 110 -6.69 -3.65 -0.04
CA ILE A 110 -7.95 -4.12 0.56
C ILE A 110 -7.88 -4.27 2.10
N GLY A 111 -6.70 -4.59 2.66
CA GLY A 111 -6.48 -4.76 4.09
C GLY A 111 -6.87 -3.54 4.92
N SER A 112 -6.66 -2.33 4.41
CA SER A 112 -7.04 -1.08 5.09
C SER A 112 -8.55 -0.98 5.33
N ALA A 113 -9.36 -1.53 4.41
CA ALA A 113 -10.82 -1.47 4.48
C ALA A 113 -11.47 -2.74 5.06
N THR A 114 -10.79 -3.90 5.04
CA THR A 114 -11.31 -5.12 5.67
C THR A 114 -10.95 -5.24 7.14
N ALA A 115 -9.92 -4.56 7.62
CA ALA A 115 -9.58 -4.56 9.04
C ALA A 115 -10.73 -4.11 9.95
N PRO A 116 -11.51 -3.06 9.63
CA PRO A 116 -12.73 -2.72 10.38
C PRO A 116 -13.75 -3.85 10.42
N LEU A 117 -13.93 -4.59 9.31
CA LEU A 117 -14.90 -5.70 9.24
C LEU A 117 -14.58 -6.83 10.20
N HIS A 118 -13.30 -7.06 10.53
CA HIS A 118 -12.89 -8.05 11.54
C HIS A 118 -13.34 -7.68 12.95
N LEU A 119 -13.69 -6.42 13.18
CA LEU A 119 -14.25 -5.89 14.42
C LEU A 119 -15.77 -5.67 14.34
N MET A 120 -16.41 -6.09 13.24
CA MET A 120 -17.82 -5.78 12.96
C MET A 120 -18.10 -4.27 12.88
N ALA A 121 -17.11 -3.47 12.53
CA ALA A 121 -17.24 -2.04 12.25
C ALA A 121 -17.46 -1.81 10.75
N VAL A 122 -18.13 -0.70 10.41
CA VAL A 122 -18.54 -0.35 9.05
C VAL A 122 -17.49 0.56 8.41
N PRO A 123 -16.83 0.16 7.30
CA PRO A 123 -15.96 1.06 6.58
C PRO A 123 -16.77 2.16 5.85
N VAL A 124 -16.34 3.41 6.03
CA VAL A 124 -16.86 4.59 5.33
C VAL A 124 -15.77 5.12 4.42
N PHE A 125 -16.01 5.11 3.12
CA PHE A 125 -14.99 5.52 2.16
C PHE A 125 -14.99 7.03 1.93
N VAL A 126 -13.78 7.58 1.77
CA VAL A 126 -13.50 8.98 1.40
C VAL A 126 -12.60 8.99 0.18
N ASP A 127 -12.86 9.90 -0.76
CA ASP A 127 -12.06 10.02 -1.97
C ASP A 127 -10.64 10.52 -1.66
N ILE A 128 -9.78 10.46 -2.64
CA ILE A 128 -8.36 10.80 -2.54
C ILE A 128 -8.07 12.16 -3.16
N ASP A 129 -6.98 12.76 -2.74
CA ASP A 129 -6.31 13.82 -3.49
C ASP A 129 -5.62 13.19 -4.73
N PRO A 130 -5.94 13.63 -5.95
CA PRO A 130 -5.42 13.01 -7.17
C PRO A 130 -3.94 13.29 -7.43
N VAL A 131 -3.30 14.17 -6.66
CA VAL A 131 -1.87 14.49 -6.78
C VAL A 131 -1.04 13.62 -5.86
N THR A 132 -1.48 13.44 -4.61
CA THR A 132 -0.76 12.67 -3.59
C THR A 132 -1.26 11.22 -3.48
N PHE A 133 -2.43 10.92 -4.04
CA PHE A 133 -3.14 9.63 -3.97
C PHE A 133 -3.57 9.24 -2.55
N ASN A 134 -3.38 10.08 -1.58
CA ASN A 134 -3.77 9.88 -0.19
C ASN A 134 -5.19 10.41 0.07
N LEU A 135 -5.80 10.00 1.19
CA LEU A 135 -7.09 10.50 1.64
C LEU A 135 -7.14 12.03 1.55
N ASP A 136 -8.19 12.58 0.91
CA ASP A 136 -8.37 14.03 0.78
C ASP A 136 -8.95 14.60 2.07
N PRO A 137 -8.21 15.47 2.79
CA PRO A 137 -8.73 16.12 4.00
C PRO A 137 -9.95 17.02 3.74
N ALA A 138 -10.12 17.52 2.50
CA ALA A 138 -11.27 18.36 2.17
C ALA A 138 -12.57 17.54 2.11
N ALA A 139 -12.50 16.26 1.75
CA ALA A 139 -13.64 15.37 1.71
C ALA A 139 -13.89 14.64 3.06
N LEU A 140 -12.92 14.67 3.98
CA LEU A 140 -12.96 13.91 5.22
C LEU A 140 -14.12 14.35 6.14
N GLU A 141 -14.28 15.64 6.36
CA GLU A 141 -15.23 16.17 7.34
C GLU A 141 -16.69 15.84 6.99
N ALA A 142 -17.02 15.81 5.69
CA ALA A 142 -18.35 15.43 5.21
C ALA A 142 -18.70 13.95 5.44
N ALA A 143 -17.70 13.09 5.64
CA ALA A 143 -17.91 11.66 5.90
C ALA A 143 -18.11 11.33 7.39
N ILE A 144 -17.79 12.28 8.29
CA ILE A 144 -17.88 12.09 9.75
C ILE A 144 -19.34 12.06 10.20
N THR A 145 -19.66 11.12 11.07
CA THR A 145 -20.96 11.00 11.76
C THR A 145 -20.75 10.80 13.24
N SER A 146 -21.84 10.76 13.99
CA SER A 146 -21.81 10.45 15.44
C SER A 146 -21.31 9.02 15.75
N ARG A 147 -21.18 8.15 14.75
CA ARG A 147 -20.64 6.80 14.89
C ARG A 147 -19.21 6.64 14.42
N THR A 148 -18.64 7.68 13.83
CA THR A 148 -17.26 7.64 13.38
C THR A 148 -16.32 7.54 14.59
N LYS A 149 -15.67 6.38 14.73
CA LYS A 149 -14.76 6.07 15.83
C LYS A 149 -13.29 6.27 15.48
N ALA A 150 -12.92 5.92 14.25
CA ALA A 150 -11.53 6.01 13.80
C ALA A 150 -11.43 6.42 12.31
N ILE A 151 -10.26 6.95 11.97
CA ILE A 151 -9.84 7.21 10.58
C ILE A 151 -8.57 6.41 10.33
N VAL A 152 -8.58 5.52 9.34
CA VAL A 152 -7.37 4.85 8.84
C VAL A 152 -6.75 5.75 7.76
N VAL A 153 -5.62 6.32 8.08
CA VAL A 153 -4.84 7.18 7.17
C VAL A 153 -3.75 6.36 6.52
N VAL A 154 -3.89 6.10 5.23
CA VAL A 154 -2.90 5.34 4.46
C VAL A 154 -1.85 6.28 3.89
N HIS A 155 -0.57 5.94 4.05
CA HIS A 155 0.55 6.61 3.38
C HIS A 155 0.85 5.88 2.06
N LEU A 156 -0.03 6.11 1.08
CA LEU A 156 -0.07 5.30 -0.14
C LEU A 156 1.22 5.47 -0.96
N HIS A 157 1.71 4.36 -1.51
CA HIS A 157 2.94 4.28 -2.31
C HIS A 157 4.23 4.68 -1.55
N GLY A 158 4.10 5.12 -0.30
CA GLY A 158 5.20 5.59 0.53
C GLY A 158 5.28 7.10 0.70
N LEU A 159 4.28 7.84 0.22
CA LEU A 159 4.14 9.28 0.46
C LEU A 159 3.26 9.52 1.68
N PRO A 160 3.73 10.23 2.72
CA PRO A 160 2.90 10.58 3.87
C PRO A 160 1.66 11.40 3.46
N ALA A 161 0.50 11.07 4.04
CA ALA A 161 -0.72 11.88 3.91
C ALA A 161 -0.55 13.26 4.60
N ASP A 162 -1.50 14.17 4.41
CA ASP A 162 -1.51 15.47 5.08
C ASP A 162 -1.97 15.31 6.54
N MET A 163 -1.03 14.88 7.38
CA MET A 163 -1.32 14.46 8.75
C MET A 163 -1.79 15.63 9.62
N ASP A 164 -1.30 16.85 9.42
CA ASP A 164 -1.69 17.98 10.23
C ASP A 164 -3.18 18.30 10.03
N ARG A 165 -3.63 18.37 8.77
CA ARG A 165 -5.05 18.63 8.48
C ARG A 165 -5.95 17.50 8.95
N ILE A 166 -5.52 16.25 8.75
CA ILE A 166 -6.30 15.07 9.16
C ILE A 166 -6.40 15.00 10.68
N THR A 167 -5.29 15.17 11.40
CA THR A 167 -5.30 15.13 12.88
C THR A 167 -6.06 16.31 13.50
N GLU A 168 -6.01 17.50 12.88
CA GLU A 168 -6.80 18.64 13.30
C GLU A 168 -8.31 18.36 13.18
N ILE A 169 -8.75 17.81 12.02
CA ILE A 169 -10.16 17.43 11.81
C ILE A 169 -10.56 16.36 12.84
N ALA A 170 -9.77 15.31 12.98
CA ALA A 170 -10.04 14.22 13.92
C ALA A 170 -10.15 14.72 15.37
N ALA A 171 -9.27 15.63 15.79
CA ALA A 171 -9.28 16.21 17.14
C ALA A 171 -10.56 17.02 17.43
N ARG A 172 -11.07 17.81 16.43
CA ARG A 172 -12.33 18.55 16.59
C ARG A 172 -13.53 17.65 16.86
N HIS A 173 -13.49 16.41 16.38
CA HIS A 173 -14.58 15.44 16.50
C HIS A 173 -14.31 14.33 17.53
N GLY A 174 -13.15 14.35 18.21
CA GLY A 174 -12.77 13.30 19.18
C GLY A 174 -12.54 11.93 18.54
N ILE A 175 -12.09 11.88 17.28
CA ILE A 175 -11.92 10.65 16.48
C ILE A 175 -10.46 10.20 16.55
N THR A 176 -10.23 8.89 16.68
CA THR A 176 -8.89 8.31 16.71
C THR A 176 -8.30 8.21 15.31
N VAL A 177 -7.06 8.69 15.14
CA VAL A 177 -6.29 8.53 13.90
C VAL A 177 -5.40 7.29 14.01
N VAL A 178 -5.56 6.38 13.04
CA VAL A 178 -4.74 5.16 12.87
C VAL A 178 -3.93 5.31 11.58
N GLU A 179 -2.59 5.35 11.67
CA GLU A 179 -1.76 5.36 10.47
C GLU A 179 -1.62 3.94 9.90
N ASP A 180 -1.89 3.76 8.61
CA ASP A 180 -1.46 2.61 7.82
C ASP A 180 -0.19 2.99 7.05
N ALA A 181 0.96 2.76 7.68
CA ALA A 181 2.28 3.02 7.14
C ALA A 181 2.90 1.78 6.44
N ALA A 182 2.07 0.80 6.05
CA ALA A 182 2.52 -0.45 5.42
C ALA A 182 3.33 -0.27 4.13
N GLN A 183 3.32 0.89 3.52
CA GLN A 183 4.08 1.25 2.31
C GLN A 183 5.10 2.36 2.55
N ALA A 184 5.23 2.88 3.78
CA ALA A 184 5.96 4.11 4.07
C ALA A 184 7.08 3.96 5.12
N HIS A 185 7.71 2.77 5.19
CA HIS A 185 8.82 2.52 6.11
C HIS A 185 9.92 3.57 5.95
N GLY A 186 10.19 4.32 7.02
CA GLY A 186 11.22 5.35 7.07
C GLY A 186 10.85 6.69 6.43
N ALA A 187 9.67 6.84 5.84
CA ALA A 187 9.20 8.15 5.38
C ALA A 187 8.97 9.11 6.56
N ARG A 188 9.07 10.40 6.27
CA ARG A 188 8.92 11.46 7.25
C ARG A 188 7.92 12.52 6.80
N TYR A 189 7.17 13.03 7.75
CA TYR A 189 6.29 14.18 7.62
C TYR A 189 6.73 15.27 8.60
N ARG A 190 7.16 16.43 8.10
CA ARG A 190 7.68 17.55 8.90
C ARG A 190 8.75 17.11 9.91
N GLY A 191 9.66 16.25 9.45
CA GLY A 191 10.75 15.71 10.26
C GLY A 191 10.38 14.58 11.22
N ARG A 192 9.09 14.32 11.49
CA ARG A 192 8.59 13.17 12.29
C ARG A 192 8.53 11.93 11.42
N SER A 193 8.85 10.77 11.96
CA SER A 193 8.63 9.50 11.25
C SER A 193 7.14 9.22 11.11
N VAL A 194 6.68 8.76 9.93
CA VAL A 194 5.36 8.17 9.84
C VAL A 194 5.27 6.95 10.76
N GLY A 195 4.11 6.70 11.31
CA GLY A 195 3.95 5.69 12.36
C GLY A 195 4.26 6.22 13.77
N SER A 196 4.43 7.56 13.93
CA SER A 196 4.54 8.22 15.23
C SER A 196 3.63 9.47 15.34
N ILE A 197 2.68 9.63 14.41
CA ILE A 197 1.86 10.85 14.33
C ILE A 197 0.43 10.56 14.78
N GLY A 198 -0.16 9.45 14.33
CA GLY A 198 -1.45 8.99 14.80
C GLY A 198 -1.42 8.46 16.24
N ALA A 199 -2.59 8.28 16.85
CA ALA A 199 -2.70 7.71 18.19
C ALA A 199 -2.20 6.25 18.27
N VAL A 200 -2.42 5.48 17.22
CA VAL A 200 -1.89 4.13 17.02
C VAL A 200 -1.58 3.92 15.55
N ASN A 201 -0.49 3.24 15.25
CA ASN A 201 0.04 3.20 13.89
C ASN A 201 0.47 1.79 13.53
N THR A 202 0.47 1.47 12.23
CA THR A 202 0.68 0.09 11.77
C THR A 202 1.64 0.02 10.60
N PHE A 203 2.38 -1.10 10.54
CA PHE A 203 3.29 -1.41 9.46
C PHE A 203 3.12 -2.87 9.02
N SER A 204 3.36 -3.12 7.75
CA SER A 204 3.46 -4.48 7.20
C SER A 204 4.91 -4.83 6.96
N LEU A 205 5.31 -6.02 7.37
CA LEU A 205 6.64 -6.59 7.10
C LEU A 205 6.58 -7.69 6.04
N ASN A 206 5.49 -7.77 5.26
CA ASN A 206 5.37 -8.73 4.15
C ASN A 206 6.65 -8.69 3.28
N VAL A 207 7.04 -9.84 2.74
CA VAL A 207 8.25 -10.00 1.89
C VAL A 207 8.39 -8.94 0.80
N SER A 208 7.30 -8.34 0.37
CA SER A 208 7.29 -7.33 -0.69
C SER A 208 7.50 -5.89 -0.21
N LYS A 209 7.59 -5.63 1.09
CA LYS A 209 7.71 -4.29 1.66
C LYS A 209 9.14 -3.77 1.66
N ASN A 210 9.32 -2.44 1.83
CA ASN A 210 10.65 -1.83 1.89
C ASN A 210 11.47 -2.35 3.06
N LEU A 211 10.85 -2.53 4.24
CA LEU A 211 11.39 -3.35 5.31
C LEU A 211 10.70 -4.71 5.24
N ALA A 212 11.29 -5.64 4.51
CA ALA A 212 10.76 -6.98 4.32
C ALA A 212 11.22 -7.94 5.42
N THR A 213 10.33 -8.85 5.82
CA THR A 213 10.74 -10.08 6.52
C THR A 213 10.83 -11.28 5.56
N CYS A 214 11.24 -12.44 6.03
CA CYS A 214 11.23 -13.68 5.26
C CYS A 214 9.85 -14.38 5.28
N GLY A 215 8.82 -13.62 4.91
CA GLY A 215 7.43 -14.09 4.86
C GLY A 215 6.44 -12.98 5.19
N GLU A 216 5.64 -13.18 6.23
CA GLU A 216 4.66 -12.22 6.72
C GLU A 216 5.06 -11.66 8.09
N GLY A 217 4.65 -10.43 8.39
CA GLY A 217 4.85 -9.78 9.67
C GLY A 217 4.15 -8.41 9.71
N GLY A 218 3.96 -7.89 10.90
CA GLY A 218 3.41 -6.55 11.12
C GLY A 218 3.90 -5.96 12.43
N LEU A 219 3.80 -4.64 12.54
CA LEU A 219 4.16 -3.90 13.74
C LEU A 219 3.07 -2.87 14.04
N ILE A 220 2.83 -2.63 15.31
CA ILE A 220 1.94 -1.59 15.82
C ILE A 220 2.77 -0.68 16.71
N THR A 221 2.67 0.63 16.54
CA THR A 221 3.38 1.62 17.35
C THR A 221 2.41 2.60 18.00
N THR A 222 2.71 3.04 19.22
CA THR A 222 1.92 4.00 19.99
C THR A 222 2.75 4.56 21.14
N ASP A 223 2.39 5.77 21.61
CA ASP A 223 2.92 6.33 22.87
C ASP A 223 1.99 6.05 24.06
N ASP A 224 0.79 5.49 23.82
CA ASP A 224 -0.20 5.16 24.85
C ASP A 224 0.02 3.74 25.39
N ALA A 225 0.37 3.62 26.67
CA ALA A 225 0.62 2.34 27.34
C ALA A 225 -0.64 1.46 27.44
N ASP A 226 -1.83 2.05 27.55
CA ASP A 226 -3.08 1.30 27.61
C ASP A 226 -3.45 0.73 26.25
N VAL A 227 -3.22 1.49 25.16
CA VAL A 227 -3.36 1.00 23.79
C VAL A 227 -2.36 -0.13 23.53
N ALA A 228 -1.10 0.03 23.92
CA ALA A 228 -0.08 -1.01 23.79
C ALA A 228 -0.46 -2.29 24.55
N THR A 229 -0.96 -2.15 25.76
CA THR A 229 -1.42 -3.28 26.59
C THR A 229 -2.62 -4.00 25.98
N ARG A 230 -3.62 -3.26 25.47
CA ARG A 230 -4.76 -3.84 24.73
C ARG A 230 -4.30 -4.54 23.46
N ALA A 231 -3.37 -3.95 22.72
CA ALA A 231 -2.80 -4.57 21.53
C ALA A 231 -2.09 -5.89 21.83
N LEU A 232 -1.33 -5.96 22.94
CA LEU A 232 -0.71 -7.20 23.43
C LEU A 232 -1.75 -8.27 23.74
N MET A 233 -2.84 -7.92 24.44
CA MET A 233 -3.93 -8.86 24.75
C MET A 233 -4.63 -9.33 23.48
N LEU A 234 -5.04 -8.42 22.60
CA LEU A 234 -5.70 -8.74 21.33
C LEU A 234 -4.86 -9.67 20.45
N ARG A 235 -3.53 -9.47 20.44
CA ARG A 235 -2.58 -10.30 19.70
C ARG A 235 -2.56 -11.76 20.18
N GLN A 236 -2.84 -12.01 21.45
CA GLN A 236 -2.57 -13.30 22.10
C GLN A 236 -3.68 -13.75 23.04
N PHE A 237 -4.84 -14.14 22.49
CA PHE A 237 -5.95 -14.78 23.20
C PHE A 237 -6.66 -13.92 24.26
N GLY A 238 -6.43 -12.62 24.30
CA GLY A 238 -6.95 -11.74 25.34
C GLY A 238 -6.20 -11.82 26.67
N GLU A 239 -5.05 -12.48 26.69
CA GLU A 239 -4.24 -12.68 27.89
C GLU A 239 -3.10 -11.68 28.04
N LEU A 240 -2.77 -11.33 29.27
CA LEU A 240 -1.48 -10.71 29.61
C LEU A 240 -0.50 -11.82 30.02
N ILE A 241 0.47 -12.11 29.15
CA ILE A 241 1.51 -13.10 29.42
C ILE A 241 2.71 -12.37 30.03
N PRO A 242 3.06 -12.60 31.29
CA PRO A 242 4.15 -11.92 31.94
C PRO A 242 5.49 -12.35 31.31
N ALA A 243 6.44 -11.41 31.19
CA ALA A 243 7.79 -11.71 30.73
C ALA A 243 8.57 -12.63 31.69
N ARG A 244 8.19 -12.61 32.95
CA ARG A 244 8.74 -13.47 34.01
C ARG A 244 7.61 -13.91 34.96
N GLY A 245 7.69 -15.12 35.47
CA GLY A 245 6.69 -15.69 36.37
C GLY A 245 5.77 -16.69 35.67
N GLU A 246 4.74 -17.12 36.36
CA GLU A 246 3.77 -18.11 35.87
C GLU A 246 2.68 -17.43 35.02
N ARG A 247 2.26 -18.08 33.94
CA ARG A 247 1.15 -17.67 33.11
C ARG A 247 -0.16 -18.02 33.81
N SER A 248 -1.06 -17.04 33.97
CA SER A 248 -2.34 -17.23 34.66
C SER A 248 -3.42 -17.93 33.82
N TYR A 249 -3.27 -17.94 32.48
CA TYR A 249 -4.27 -18.43 31.52
C TYR A 249 -5.63 -17.73 31.64
N VAL A 250 -5.63 -16.45 32.07
CA VAL A 250 -6.84 -15.64 32.19
C VAL A 250 -6.95 -14.72 30.98
N ALA A 251 -7.99 -14.92 30.15
CA ALA A 251 -8.36 -14.00 29.09
C ALA A 251 -9.21 -12.86 29.68
N HIS A 252 -8.76 -11.62 29.48
CA HIS A 252 -9.45 -10.41 29.95
C HIS A 252 -10.39 -9.83 28.89
N LEU A 253 -10.16 -10.18 27.61
CA LEU A 253 -10.98 -9.75 26.47
C LEU A 253 -10.92 -10.80 25.36
N LEU A 254 -11.78 -10.66 24.33
CA LEU A 254 -11.72 -11.49 23.14
C LEU A 254 -10.47 -11.14 22.33
N GLY A 255 -9.54 -12.06 22.20
CA GLY A 255 -8.31 -11.88 21.44
C GLY A 255 -8.10 -12.95 20.36
N TRP A 256 -7.23 -12.63 19.43
CA TRP A 256 -6.83 -13.55 18.36
C TRP A 256 -5.51 -14.27 18.69
N ASN A 257 -5.06 -15.11 17.77
CA ASN A 257 -3.70 -15.60 17.75
C ASN A 257 -2.93 -14.97 16.58
N CYS A 258 -2.51 -13.73 16.75
CA CYS A 258 -1.72 -12.96 15.78
C CYS A 258 -0.26 -12.78 16.21
N LYS A 259 0.27 -13.76 17.00
CA LYS A 259 1.64 -13.68 17.49
C LYS A 259 2.66 -13.72 16.35
N PRO A 260 3.75 -12.92 16.42
CA PRO A 260 4.84 -12.96 15.47
C PRO A 260 5.68 -14.22 15.64
N ASN A 261 6.53 -14.49 14.68
CA ASN A 261 7.50 -15.58 14.66
C ASN A 261 8.92 -15.02 14.89
N ALA A 262 9.70 -15.70 15.73
CA ALA A 262 11.04 -15.24 16.09
C ALA A 262 12.04 -15.29 14.91
N ILE A 263 11.88 -16.22 13.96
CA ILE A 263 12.71 -16.29 12.75
C ILE A 263 12.50 -15.01 11.91
N GLN A 264 11.24 -14.65 11.69
CA GLN A 264 10.87 -13.45 10.96
C GLN A 264 11.35 -12.19 11.69
N ALA A 265 11.23 -12.15 13.02
CA ALA A 265 11.73 -11.02 13.81
C ALA A 265 13.25 -10.87 13.70
N ALA A 266 14.02 -11.94 13.80
CA ALA A 266 15.48 -11.91 13.67
C ALA A 266 15.91 -11.45 12.27
N PHE A 267 15.26 -11.95 11.21
CA PHE A 267 15.51 -11.51 9.85
C PHE A 267 15.21 -10.01 9.69
N THR A 268 14.05 -9.55 10.18
CA THR A 268 13.66 -8.13 10.10
C THR A 268 14.62 -7.22 10.86
N ARG A 269 15.11 -7.64 12.04
CA ARG A 269 16.12 -6.88 12.80
C ARG A 269 17.40 -6.68 12.00
N SER A 270 17.87 -7.73 11.32
CA SER A 270 19.02 -7.63 10.41
C SER A 270 18.76 -6.64 9.28
N ARG A 271 17.59 -6.74 8.62
CA ARG A 271 17.19 -5.83 7.55
C ARG A 271 17.02 -4.38 8.01
N LEU A 272 16.55 -4.16 9.23
CA LEU A 272 16.38 -2.82 9.80
C LEU A 272 17.71 -2.05 9.86
N THR A 273 18.82 -2.73 10.11
CA THR A 273 20.14 -2.07 10.12
C THR A 273 20.56 -1.55 8.74
N GLN A 274 20.03 -2.11 7.68
CA GLN A 274 20.34 -1.78 6.28
C GLN A 274 19.37 -0.72 5.72
N LEU A 275 18.15 -0.63 6.27
CA LEU A 275 17.07 0.20 5.75
C LEU A 275 17.44 1.66 5.46
N PRO A 276 18.15 2.41 6.34
CA PRO A 276 18.48 3.81 6.06
C PRO A 276 19.37 3.97 4.81
N ALA A 277 20.37 3.10 4.64
CA ALA A 277 21.25 3.14 3.47
C ALA A 277 20.49 2.76 2.19
N GLU A 278 19.66 1.72 2.26
CA GLU A 278 18.82 1.30 1.12
C GLU A 278 17.84 2.39 0.69
N MET A 279 17.26 3.12 1.64
CA MET A 279 16.38 4.24 1.34
C MET A 279 17.09 5.38 0.64
N ALA A 280 18.30 5.75 1.08
CA ALA A 280 19.08 6.82 0.46
C ALA A 280 19.43 6.50 -0.99
N VAL A 281 19.86 5.28 -1.28
CA VAL A 281 20.16 4.84 -2.66
C VAL A 281 18.89 4.76 -3.52
N ARG A 282 17.77 4.32 -2.96
CA ARG A 282 16.47 4.31 -3.66
C ARG A 282 16.02 5.72 -4.03
N GLU A 283 16.12 6.66 -3.10
CA GLU A 283 15.79 8.07 -3.32
C GLU A 283 16.62 8.65 -4.47
N GLU A 284 17.94 8.42 -4.47
CA GLU A 284 18.84 8.87 -5.53
C GLU A 284 18.44 8.28 -6.90
N ASN A 285 18.24 6.97 -6.97
CA ASN A 285 17.89 6.26 -8.21
C ASN A 285 16.54 6.73 -8.78
N VAL A 286 15.52 6.84 -7.93
CA VAL A 286 14.20 7.32 -8.35
C VAL A 286 14.26 8.79 -8.72
N GLY A 287 14.98 9.62 -7.94
CA GLY A 287 15.18 11.04 -8.24
C GLY A 287 15.79 11.27 -9.61
N ARG A 288 16.80 10.48 -10.02
CA ARG A 288 17.38 10.56 -11.39
C ARG A 288 16.34 10.21 -12.46
N LEU A 289 15.57 9.14 -12.27
CA LEU A 289 14.49 8.75 -13.19
C LEU A 289 13.49 9.90 -13.35
N LEU A 290 12.94 10.40 -12.23
CA LEU A 290 11.93 11.46 -12.23
C LEU A 290 12.47 12.76 -12.86
N GLY A 291 13.73 13.10 -12.60
CA GLY A 291 14.39 14.26 -13.20
C GLY A 291 14.44 14.17 -14.72
N ARG A 292 14.67 12.98 -15.28
CA ARG A 292 14.60 12.76 -16.75
C ARG A 292 13.16 12.81 -17.28
N LEU A 293 12.22 12.18 -16.57
CA LEU A 293 10.80 12.15 -16.98
C LEU A 293 10.16 13.55 -16.97
N ALA A 294 10.62 14.45 -16.12
CA ALA A 294 10.13 15.84 -16.05
C ALA A 294 10.29 16.61 -17.38
N ALA A 295 11.17 16.16 -18.28
CA ALA A 295 11.30 16.72 -19.63
C ALA A 295 10.14 16.36 -20.57
N TYR A 296 9.29 15.42 -20.18
CA TYR A 296 8.21 14.86 -21.02
C TYR A 296 6.85 15.14 -20.38
N PRO A 297 6.19 16.28 -20.73
CA PRO A 297 4.98 16.76 -20.05
C PRO A 297 3.75 15.83 -20.16
N GLY A 298 3.84 14.81 -21.03
CA GLY A 298 2.83 13.75 -21.12
C GLY A 298 2.86 12.74 -19.99
N PHE A 299 3.90 12.74 -19.15
CA PHE A 299 4.04 11.86 -17.98
C PHE A 299 4.06 12.69 -16.70
N LEU A 300 2.94 12.69 -15.98
CA LEU A 300 2.82 13.38 -14.70
C LEU A 300 3.45 12.51 -13.61
N VAL A 301 4.65 12.90 -13.19
CA VAL A 301 5.39 12.23 -12.11
C VAL A 301 4.87 12.61 -10.74
N PRO A 302 5.02 11.75 -9.71
CA PRO A 302 4.63 12.07 -8.34
C PRO A 302 5.24 13.38 -7.86
N GLN A 303 4.41 14.22 -7.23
CA GLN A 303 4.85 15.44 -6.58
C GLN A 303 5.08 15.14 -5.10
N VAL A 304 6.31 15.35 -4.63
CA VAL A 304 6.65 15.20 -3.21
C VAL A 304 6.70 16.61 -2.59
N PRO A 305 5.76 16.95 -1.70
CA PRO A 305 5.79 18.22 -0.98
C PRO A 305 7.08 18.38 -0.17
N GLN A 306 7.58 19.62 -0.01
CA GLN A 306 8.87 19.88 0.66
C GLN A 306 8.90 19.49 2.14
N ASP A 307 7.73 19.36 2.77
CA ASP A 307 7.58 19.03 4.18
C ASP A 307 7.60 17.52 4.48
N ARG A 308 7.80 16.68 3.45
CA ARG A 308 7.79 15.22 3.62
C ARG A 308 8.78 14.51 2.71
N THR A 309 9.13 13.26 3.07
CA THR A 309 9.96 12.40 2.24
C THR A 309 9.13 11.23 1.72
N HIS A 310 9.54 10.63 0.61
CA HIS A 310 8.84 9.50 0.00
C HIS A 310 9.64 8.21 0.19
N ALA A 311 9.00 7.12 0.61
CA ALA A 311 9.67 5.82 0.77
C ALA A 311 9.82 5.03 -0.56
N TRP A 312 9.22 5.51 -1.65
CA TRP A 312 9.27 4.92 -2.99
C TRP A 312 8.95 3.40 -2.99
N HIS A 313 7.83 3.04 -2.36
CA HIS A 313 7.37 1.66 -2.38
C HIS A 313 6.82 1.26 -3.76
N ILE A 314 6.06 2.16 -4.39
CA ILE A 314 5.55 2.06 -5.75
C ILE A 314 5.71 3.42 -6.41
N LEU A 315 6.08 3.43 -7.68
CA LEU A 315 6.09 4.63 -8.51
C LEU A 315 4.85 4.63 -9.40
N ARG A 316 3.91 5.55 -9.13
CA ARG A 316 2.72 5.77 -9.95
C ARG A 316 2.94 6.97 -10.85
N ILE A 317 2.71 6.80 -12.15
CA ILE A 317 2.83 7.85 -13.17
C ILE A 317 1.46 8.01 -13.81
N ARG A 318 0.94 9.23 -13.86
CA ARG A 318 -0.29 9.59 -14.57
C ARG A 318 0.05 10.07 -15.98
N VAL A 319 -0.93 10.04 -16.88
CA VAL A 319 -0.77 10.55 -18.23
C VAL A 319 -1.55 11.85 -18.42
N GLU A 320 -1.00 12.77 -19.22
CA GLU A 320 -1.61 14.06 -19.55
C GLU A 320 -2.04 14.07 -21.03
N PRO A 321 -3.32 13.84 -21.36
CA PRO A 321 -3.80 13.74 -22.72
C PRO A 321 -3.53 15.00 -23.55
N ALA A 322 -3.65 16.19 -22.95
CA ALA A 322 -3.43 17.46 -23.63
C ALA A 322 -2.02 17.58 -24.20
N ALA A 323 -1.01 17.00 -23.52
CA ALA A 323 0.37 16.97 -24.02
C ALA A 323 0.56 16.08 -25.28
N PHE A 324 -0.41 15.22 -25.57
CA PHE A 324 -0.47 14.38 -26.76
C PHE A 324 -1.45 14.96 -27.82
N GLY A 325 -2.03 16.13 -27.58
CA GLY A 325 -3.05 16.73 -28.46
C GLY A 325 -4.40 16.03 -28.40
N LEU A 326 -4.69 15.33 -27.31
CA LEU A 326 -5.93 14.57 -27.09
C LEU A 326 -6.82 15.24 -26.06
N ALA A 327 -8.14 15.00 -26.17
CA ALA A 327 -9.12 15.40 -25.18
C ALA A 327 -9.00 14.54 -23.90
N ASP A 328 -9.47 15.07 -22.79
CA ASP A 328 -9.33 14.49 -21.47
C ASP A 328 -10.01 13.11 -21.33
N GLU A 329 -11.11 12.90 -22.05
CA GLU A 329 -11.86 11.64 -22.10
C GLU A 329 -11.02 10.48 -22.69
N LEU A 330 -9.94 10.80 -23.40
CA LEU A 330 -9.03 9.80 -23.97
C LEU A 330 -7.87 9.42 -23.04
N ALA A 331 -7.91 9.82 -21.77
CA ALA A 331 -6.87 9.48 -20.78
C ALA A 331 -6.70 7.96 -20.62
N GLY A 332 -7.77 7.20 -20.47
CA GLY A 332 -7.74 5.74 -20.35
C GLY A 332 -7.21 5.03 -21.60
N PRO A 333 -7.75 5.32 -22.81
CA PRO A 333 -7.17 4.84 -24.07
C PRO A 333 -5.68 5.16 -24.19
N LEU A 334 -5.28 6.41 -23.97
CA LEU A 334 -3.89 6.87 -24.05
C LEU A 334 -3.00 6.09 -23.07
N ARG A 335 -3.40 6.02 -21.79
CA ARG A 335 -2.68 5.25 -20.77
C ARG A 335 -2.51 3.79 -21.20
N SER A 336 -3.52 3.16 -21.77
CA SER A 336 -3.47 1.77 -22.24
C SER A 336 -2.46 1.60 -23.39
N VAL A 337 -2.42 2.52 -24.32
CA VAL A 337 -1.47 2.51 -25.45
C VAL A 337 -0.04 2.75 -24.96
N LEU A 338 0.18 3.76 -24.11
CA LEU A 338 1.50 4.06 -23.54
C LEU A 338 2.02 2.91 -22.69
N GLN A 339 1.16 2.27 -21.93
CA GLN A 339 1.51 1.09 -21.13
C GLN A 339 1.98 -0.06 -22.02
N ARG A 340 1.31 -0.32 -23.14
CA ARG A 340 1.73 -1.36 -24.12
C ARG A 340 3.07 -1.01 -24.75
N ALA A 341 3.26 0.27 -25.16
CA ALA A 341 4.52 0.73 -25.73
C ALA A 341 5.68 0.58 -24.74
N LEU A 342 5.54 1.07 -23.52
CA LEU A 342 6.54 0.95 -22.46
C LEU A 342 6.88 -0.51 -22.14
N ARG A 343 5.87 -1.40 -22.09
CA ARG A 343 6.10 -2.84 -21.86
C ARG A 343 6.86 -3.50 -23.01
N ALA A 344 6.59 -3.12 -24.26
CA ALA A 344 7.36 -3.59 -25.40
C ALA A 344 8.82 -3.13 -25.32
N GLU A 345 9.07 -1.89 -24.88
CA GLU A 345 10.41 -1.36 -24.61
C GLU A 345 11.11 -2.03 -23.42
N GLY A 346 10.37 -2.77 -22.58
CA GLY A 346 10.90 -3.50 -21.41
C GLY A 346 10.66 -2.83 -20.08
N VAL A 347 9.88 -1.76 -20.00
CA VAL A 347 9.44 -1.16 -18.74
C VAL A 347 8.22 -1.94 -18.22
N PRO A 348 8.22 -2.44 -16.98
CA PRO A 348 7.11 -3.22 -16.44
C PRO A 348 5.96 -2.31 -15.96
N ALA A 349 5.47 -1.45 -16.86
CA ALA A 349 4.32 -0.61 -16.59
C ALA A 349 3.06 -1.48 -16.44
N VAL A 350 2.47 -1.48 -15.25
CA VAL A 350 1.29 -2.29 -14.92
C VAL A 350 0.23 -1.45 -14.24
N PRO A 351 -1.07 -1.76 -14.41
CA PRO A 351 -2.08 -1.19 -13.53
C PRO A 351 -1.88 -1.77 -12.12
N TYR A 352 -2.16 -0.96 -11.11
CA TYR A 352 -2.16 -1.39 -9.73
C TYR A 352 -3.44 -0.93 -9.06
N GLN A 353 -4.14 -1.86 -8.41
CA GLN A 353 -5.51 -1.64 -7.95
C GLN A 353 -6.45 -1.34 -9.13
N LEU A 354 -7.06 -2.37 -9.65
CA LEU A 354 -7.93 -2.26 -10.84
C LEU A 354 -9.30 -1.67 -10.53
N GLN A 355 -9.72 -1.74 -9.26
CA GLN A 355 -11.00 -1.23 -8.77
C GLN A 355 -10.80 -0.33 -7.56
N PRO A 356 -11.63 0.70 -7.38
CA PRO A 356 -11.69 1.42 -6.10
C PRO A 356 -12.18 0.45 -5.01
N LEU A 357 -11.75 0.65 -3.77
CA LEU A 357 -12.14 -0.22 -2.66
C LEU A 357 -13.67 -0.36 -2.52
N PRO A 358 -14.47 0.74 -2.59
CA PRO A 358 -15.92 0.62 -2.49
C PRO A 358 -16.57 -0.25 -3.57
N ALA A 359 -15.91 -0.48 -4.71
CA ALA A 359 -16.39 -1.37 -5.78
C ALA A 359 -16.14 -2.87 -5.49
N GLN A 360 -15.32 -3.18 -4.50
CA GLN A 360 -15.02 -4.58 -4.15
C GLN A 360 -16.28 -5.31 -3.68
N ARG A 361 -16.46 -6.56 -4.08
CA ARG A 361 -17.67 -7.36 -3.81
C ARG A 361 -17.98 -7.56 -2.35
N VAL A 362 -16.97 -7.55 -1.48
CA VAL A 362 -17.17 -7.63 -0.04
C VAL A 362 -18.01 -6.45 0.46
N PHE A 363 -17.88 -5.27 -0.15
CA PHE A 363 -18.62 -4.06 0.21
C PHE A 363 -19.93 -3.93 -0.57
N THR A 364 -19.91 -4.01 -1.90
CA THR A 364 -21.11 -3.87 -2.73
C THR A 364 -22.14 -4.97 -2.46
N GLY A 365 -21.67 -6.19 -2.22
CA GLY A 365 -22.51 -7.34 -1.86
C GLY A 365 -22.70 -7.53 -0.36
N ARG A 366 -22.11 -6.66 0.50
CA ARG A 366 -22.16 -6.78 1.98
C ARG A 366 -21.82 -8.17 2.47
N ARG A 367 -20.74 -8.73 1.93
CA ARG A 367 -20.32 -10.11 2.16
C ARG A 367 -19.38 -10.19 3.39
N GLY A 368 -19.90 -9.77 4.55
CA GLY A 368 -19.27 -10.03 5.84
C GLY A 368 -19.74 -11.37 6.44
N PHE A 369 -19.44 -11.62 7.69
CA PHE A 369 -19.89 -12.83 8.39
C PHE A 369 -21.41 -12.77 8.63
N GLY A 370 -22.19 -13.51 7.82
CA GLY A 370 -23.66 -13.51 7.90
C GLY A 370 -24.30 -12.15 7.57
N GLY A 371 -23.65 -11.33 6.73
CA GLY A 371 -24.11 -9.97 6.38
C GLY A 371 -23.70 -8.88 7.36
N TYR A 372 -22.99 -9.25 8.46
CA TYR A 372 -22.44 -8.27 9.40
C TYR A 372 -21.20 -7.58 8.82
N PRO A 373 -20.92 -6.31 9.19
CA PRO A 373 -21.62 -5.47 10.19
C PRO A 373 -22.92 -4.82 9.69
N TRP A 374 -23.22 -4.84 8.41
CA TRP A 374 -24.34 -4.09 7.81
C TRP A 374 -25.72 -4.54 8.32
N ALA A 375 -25.82 -5.79 8.80
CA ALA A 375 -27.05 -6.33 9.41
C ALA A 375 -27.19 -6.00 10.91
N LEU A 376 -26.25 -5.26 11.51
CA LEU A 376 -26.39 -4.83 12.91
C LEU A 376 -27.51 -3.80 13.09
N PRO A 377 -28.28 -3.87 14.17
CA PRO A 377 -29.29 -2.85 14.49
C PRO A 377 -28.66 -1.43 14.55
N GLY A 378 -29.31 -0.47 13.93
CA GLY A 378 -28.88 0.94 13.92
C GLY A 378 -27.74 1.26 12.93
N VAL A 379 -27.17 0.27 12.24
CA VAL A 379 -26.24 0.55 11.13
C VAL A 379 -27.01 1.16 9.97
N VAL A 380 -26.55 2.34 9.51
CA VAL A 380 -27.16 3.01 8.35
C VAL A 380 -26.73 2.31 7.08
N ASP A 381 -27.71 1.97 6.24
CA ASP A 381 -27.47 1.42 4.93
C ASP A 381 -26.91 2.50 3.98
N ARG A 382 -25.58 2.55 3.83
CA ARG A 382 -24.91 3.39 2.85
C ARG A 382 -24.56 2.58 1.61
N PRO A 383 -24.99 2.99 0.42
CA PRO A 383 -24.56 2.32 -0.81
C PRO A 383 -23.07 2.61 -1.07
N TYR A 384 -22.33 1.60 -1.49
CA TYR A 384 -20.95 1.73 -1.97
C TYR A 384 -20.96 1.88 -3.50
N ARG A 385 -21.04 3.12 -3.98
CA ARG A 385 -21.10 3.43 -5.42
C ARG A 385 -19.73 3.90 -5.89
N PRO A 386 -19.12 3.24 -6.89
CA PRO A 386 -17.82 3.70 -7.43
C PRO A 386 -17.84 5.15 -7.90
N GLY A 387 -18.95 5.60 -8.49
CA GLY A 387 -19.12 6.97 -9.01
C GLY A 387 -19.08 8.08 -7.95
N ASP A 388 -19.19 7.75 -6.66
CA ASP A 388 -19.06 8.71 -5.56
C ASP A 388 -17.57 9.11 -5.30
N PHE A 389 -16.61 8.45 -6.00
CA PHE A 389 -15.17 8.63 -5.82
C PHE A 389 -14.47 9.02 -7.14
N PRO A 390 -14.81 10.17 -7.73
CA PRO A 390 -14.35 10.56 -9.07
C PRO A 390 -12.83 10.72 -9.17
N ALA A 391 -12.15 11.23 -8.12
CA ALA A 391 -10.69 11.34 -8.12
C ALA A 391 -10.01 9.96 -8.14
N THR A 392 -10.53 9.01 -7.36
CA THR A 392 -10.06 7.61 -7.38
C THR A 392 -10.25 6.99 -8.77
N LEU A 393 -11.44 7.09 -9.37
CA LEU A 393 -11.71 6.54 -10.70
C LEU A 393 -10.78 7.15 -11.75
N ARG A 394 -10.60 8.48 -11.71
CA ARG A 394 -9.69 9.19 -12.62
C ARG A 394 -8.25 8.66 -12.51
N VAL A 395 -7.72 8.52 -11.29
CA VAL A 395 -6.36 8.02 -11.06
C VAL A 395 -6.21 6.57 -11.52
N LEU A 396 -7.21 5.73 -11.35
CA LEU A 396 -7.19 4.36 -11.85
C LEU A 396 -7.19 4.30 -13.38
N ASP A 397 -7.84 5.24 -14.02
CA ASP A 397 -8.00 5.26 -15.48
C ASP A 397 -6.78 5.90 -16.18
N ASP A 398 -6.21 6.95 -15.63
CA ASP A 398 -5.14 7.73 -16.26
C ASP A 398 -3.72 7.39 -15.77
N SER A 399 -3.54 6.31 -14.99
CA SER A 399 -2.22 5.99 -14.45
C SER A 399 -1.79 4.53 -14.63
N PHE A 400 -0.49 4.33 -14.57
CA PHE A 400 0.15 3.03 -14.42
C PHE A 400 1.26 3.10 -13.36
N THR A 401 1.77 1.95 -12.94
CA THR A 401 2.79 1.89 -11.90
C THR A 401 4.01 1.09 -12.33
N ILE A 402 5.16 1.49 -11.80
CA ILE A 402 6.37 0.67 -11.71
C ILE A 402 6.42 0.12 -10.28
N GLN A 403 6.42 -1.21 -10.19
CA GLN A 403 6.28 -1.92 -8.92
C GLN A 403 7.60 -1.91 -8.11
N LYS A 404 7.47 -2.03 -6.81
CA LYS A 404 8.54 -2.06 -5.80
C LYS A 404 9.76 -2.90 -6.15
N ALA A 405 9.57 -4.05 -6.78
CA ALA A 405 10.68 -4.94 -7.19
C ALA A 405 11.66 -4.26 -8.18
N HIS A 406 11.23 -3.19 -8.84
CA HIS A 406 12.04 -2.41 -9.78
C HIS A 406 12.65 -1.16 -9.15
N LEU A 407 12.32 -0.85 -7.89
CA LEU A 407 12.74 0.36 -7.18
C LEU A 407 13.73 0.08 -6.03
N HIS A 408 14.27 -1.15 -5.95
CA HIS A 408 15.24 -1.46 -4.90
C HIS A 408 16.62 -0.82 -5.18
N PRO A 409 17.52 -0.76 -4.21
CA PRO A 409 18.78 0.01 -4.32
C PRO A 409 19.64 -0.34 -5.54
N ASP A 410 19.72 -1.60 -5.92
CA ASP A 410 20.54 -2.05 -7.05
C ASP A 410 19.93 -1.76 -8.43
N SER A 411 18.74 -1.18 -8.49
CA SER A 411 18.02 -0.95 -9.75
C SER A 411 18.47 0.30 -10.51
N GLY A 412 19.48 1.04 -10.06
CA GLY A 412 19.93 2.29 -10.71
C GLY A 412 20.14 2.16 -12.23
N PRO A 413 20.98 1.21 -12.70
CA PRO A 413 21.20 1.02 -14.16
C PRO A 413 19.91 0.62 -14.92
N LEU A 414 19.00 -0.10 -14.29
CA LEU A 414 17.72 -0.48 -14.86
C LEU A 414 16.79 0.73 -15.02
N LEU A 415 16.74 1.60 -13.98
CA LEU A 415 15.93 2.82 -14.02
C LEU A 415 16.45 3.82 -15.05
N ASP A 416 17.75 3.88 -15.29
CA ASP A 416 18.33 4.69 -16.37
C ASP A 416 17.83 4.20 -17.75
N ARG A 417 17.74 2.88 -17.98
CA ARG A 417 17.15 2.32 -19.21
C ARG A 417 15.63 2.52 -19.29
N TYR A 418 14.94 2.57 -18.16
CA TYR A 418 13.53 2.95 -18.17
C TYR A 418 13.36 4.39 -18.63
N ALA A 419 14.22 5.31 -18.19
CA ALA A 419 14.19 6.69 -18.68
C ALA A 419 14.41 6.77 -20.20
N ASP A 420 15.35 5.97 -20.78
CA ASP A 420 15.55 5.88 -22.23
C ASP A 420 14.28 5.39 -22.95
N ALA A 421 13.57 4.41 -22.36
CA ALA A 421 12.30 3.92 -22.90
C ALA A 421 11.19 4.97 -22.88
N PHE A 422 11.07 5.75 -21.80
CA PHE A 422 10.11 6.85 -21.70
C PHE A 422 10.40 7.94 -22.73
N GLU A 423 11.67 8.32 -22.92
CA GLU A 423 12.10 9.25 -23.95
C GLU A 423 11.70 8.77 -25.35
N LYS A 424 12.01 7.53 -25.69
CA LYS A 424 11.66 6.92 -26.96
C LYS A 424 10.15 6.91 -27.21
N VAL A 425 9.36 6.53 -26.20
CA VAL A 425 7.89 6.56 -26.25
C VAL A 425 7.40 7.99 -26.47
N TRP A 426 7.96 8.98 -25.78
CA TRP A 426 7.62 10.39 -25.95
C TRP A 426 7.95 10.93 -27.34
N LEU A 427 9.10 10.59 -27.91
CA LEU A 427 9.49 10.98 -29.27
C LEU A 427 8.53 10.45 -30.35
N ASN A 428 7.83 9.34 -30.06
CA ASN A 428 6.82 8.73 -30.92
C ASN A 428 5.35 9.09 -30.53
N ARG A 429 5.15 10.14 -29.73
CA ARG A 429 3.85 10.49 -29.13
C ARG A 429 2.72 10.71 -30.13
N GLU A 430 3.01 11.26 -31.32
CA GLU A 430 1.98 11.53 -32.36
C GLU A 430 1.37 10.23 -32.89
N ALA A 431 2.21 9.24 -33.19
CA ALA A 431 1.75 7.93 -33.64
C ALA A 431 0.94 7.21 -32.54
N LEU A 432 1.38 7.31 -31.28
CA LEU A 432 0.69 6.71 -30.14
C LEU A 432 -0.64 7.41 -29.85
N ALA A 433 -0.71 8.74 -29.99
CA ALA A 433 -1.94 9.50 -29.86
C ALA A 433 -2.97 9.11 -30.93
N ALA A 434 -2.54 8.95 -32.18
CA ALA A 434 -3.42 8.49 -33.27
C ALA A 434 -4.02 7.09 -32.98
N ILE A 435 -3.25 6.19 -32.38
CA ILE A 435 -3.74 4.87 -31.96
C ILE A 435 -4.72 5.03 -30.79
N ALA A 436 -4.40 5.85 -29.80
CA ALA A 436 -5.26 6.08 -28.64
C ALA A 436 -6.62 6.64 -29.04
N ALA A 437 -6.66 7.57 -30.00
CA ALA A 437 -7.91 8.17 -30.51
C ALA A 437 -8.87 7.17 -31.16
N THR A 438 -8.38 6.00 -31.59
CA THR A 438 -9.18 4.94 -32.24
C THR A 438 -9.27 3.66 -31.42
N THR A 439 -8.70 3.66 -30.20
CA THR A 439 -8.70 2.48 -29.34
C THR A 439 -10.08 2.31 -28.67
N ASP A 440 -10.71 1.18 -28.89
CA ASP A 440 -11.86 0.76 -28.09
C ASP A 440 -11.42 0.46 -26.67
N TYR A 441 -12.01 1.15 -25.71
CA TYR A 441 -11.56 1.13 -24.33
C TYR A 441 -12.71 0.98 -23.34
N THR A 442 -12.55 0.03 -22.45
CA THR A 442 -13.39 -0.13 -21.26
C THR A 442 -12.52 0.11 -20.02
N PRO A 443 -12.93 0.95 -19.07
CA PRO A 443 -12.20 1.20 -17.86
C PRO A 443 -11.82 -0.10 -17.11
N HIS A 444 -10.63 -0.13 -16.53
CA HIS A 444 -10.14 -1.34 -15.84
C HIS A 444 -11.05 -1.80 -14.70
N TRP A 445 -11.69 -0.87 -14.00
CA TRP A 445 -12.57 -1.17 -12.88
C TRP A 445 -13.90 -1.81 -13.31
N GLU A 446 -14.40 -1.50 -14.51
CA GLU A 446 -15.56 -2.17 -15.10
C GLU A 446 -15.20 -3.60 -15.50
N ARG A 447 -14.10 -3.79 -16.25
CA ARG A 447 -13.60 -5.13 -16.62
C ARG A 447 -13.32 -6.03 -15.42
N ALA A 448 -12.73 -5.47 -14.36
CA ALA A 448 -12.41 -6.25 -13.16
C ALA A 448 -13.69 -6.76 -12.48
N SER A 449 -14.79 -6.01 -12.56
CA SER A 449 -16.10 -6.45 -12.07
C SER A 449 -16.62 -7.64 -12.87
N GLU A 450 -16.52 -7.62 -14.20
CA GLU A 450 -16.94 -8.70 -15.09
C GLU A 450 -16.11 -9.99 -14.89
N ILE A 451 -14.76 -9.86 -14.78
CA ILE A 451 -13.85 -10.99 -14.54
C ILE A 451 -14.19 -11.66 -13.21
N ALA A 452 -14.40 -10.87 -12.16
CA ALA A 452 -14.73 -11.39 -10.85
C ALA A 452 -16.07 -12.15 -10.80
N ASP A 453 -17.02 -11.84 -11.69
CA ASP A 453 -18.27 -12.60 -11.85
C ASP A 453 -18.02 -14.00 -12.40
N THR A 454 -17.10 -14.11 -13.37
CA THR A 454 -16.73 -15.37 -14.01
C THR A 454 -15.86 -16.26 -13.09
N GLU A 455 -14.90 -15.65 -12.37
CA GLU A 455 -14.03 -16.36 -11.43
C GLU A 455 -14.80 -16.98 -10.27
N TRP A 456 -15.80 -16.28 -9.74
CA TRP A 456 -16.62 -16.82 -8.65
C TRP A 456 -17.44 -18.04 -9.08
N ALA A 457 -18.00 -18.02 -10.32
CA ALA A 457 -18.77 -19.12 -10.85
C ALA A 457 -17.92 -20.40 -11.06
N GLY A 458 -16.61 -20.27 -11.39
CA GLY A 458 -15.71 -21.39 -11.65
C GLY A 458 -14.89 -21.86 -10.44
N ALA A 459 -14.82 -21.08 -9.35
CA ALA A 459 -13.87 -21.33 -8.25
C ALA A 459 -14.13 -22.62 -7.46
N PHE A 460 -15.33 -23.19 -7.51
CA PHE A 460 -15.71 -24.42 -6.83
C PHE A 460 -15.78 -25.64 -7.75
N ASP A 461 -15.79 -25.45 -9.08
CA ASP A 461 -15.84 -26.54 -10.06
C ASP A 461 -14.46 -27.13 -10.39
N ALA A 462 -13.38 -26.44 -9.98
CA ALA A 462 -11.99 -26.81 -10.29
C ALA A 462 -11.24 -27.52 -9.14
N ARG A 463 -11.92 -27.95 -8.06
CA ARG A 463 -11.29 -28.68 -6.90
C ARG A 463 -11.77 -30.10 -6.80
#